data_1894ca18cac945b1e604b9ca31a5ec69
#
_entry.id   1894ca18cac945b1e604b9ca31a5ec69
#
_cell.length_a   1.000
_cell.length_b   1.000
_cell.length_c   1.000
_cell.angle_alpha   90.00
_cell.angle_beta   90.00
_cell.angle_gamma   90.00
#
_symmetry.space_group_name_H-M   'P 1'
#
loop_
_entity.id
_entity.type
_entity.pdbx_description
1 polymer ?
#
loop_
_entity_poly.entity_id
_entity_poly.type
_entity_poly.pdbx_seq_one_letter_code
_entity_poly.pdbx_strand_id
1 'polypeptide(L)'
;MAKRKIDARRVKIHRNYTISEVAQLLGVHKNTVQHWLKSGLPHIGEPRPILILGQDLKDYLNDRRQKARKPCPIGLLFCLKCREPRRPAAQILDYVRITLSSGNLRGICEICETFIYRRVHLNQYGLYLLAPVK
;
A
#
# COMPACT_ATOMS: atom_id res chain seq x y z
N MET A 1 -6.97 13.25 13.46
CA MET A 1 -7.85 12.09 13.24
C MET A 1 -7.15 11.05 12.37
N ALA A 2 -7.07 9.83 12.85
CA ALA A 2 -6.54 8.74 12.05
C ALA A 2 -7.48 8.47 10.85
N LYS A 3 -6.95 8.51 9.64
CA LYS A 3 -7.70 8.11 8.45
C LYS A 3 -8.10 6.65 8.60
N ARG A 4 -9.39 6.36 8.68
CA ARG A 4 -9.87 4.98 8.70
C ARG A 4 -9.44 4.30 7.41
N LYS A 5 -8.80 3.14 7.57
CA LYS A 5 -8.37 2.34 6.42
C LYS A 5 -9.58 1.75 5.73
N ILE A 6 -9.74 2.06 4.46
CA ILE A 6 -10.81 1.51 3.63
C ILE A 6 -10.47 0.04 3.35
N ASP A 7 -11.38 -0.86 3.72
CA ASP A 7 -11.17 -2.30 3.54
C ASP A 7 -12.00 -2.81 2.36
N ALA A 8 -11.32 -3.08 1.25
CA ALA A 8 -11.93 -3.63 0.04
C ALA A 8 -12.49 -5.05 0.23
N ARG A 9 -12.11 -5.76 1.29
CA ARG A 9 -12.60 -7.11 1.57
C ARG A 9 -14.08 -7.14 1.96
N ARG A 10 -14.61 -6.03 2.44
CA ARG A 10 -16.02 -5.89 2.79
C ARG A 10 -16.93 -5.87 1.58
N VAL A 11 -16.40 -5.55 0.41
CA VAL A 11 -17.16 -5.45 -0.84
C VAL A 11 -17.43 -6.85 -1.41
N LYS A 12 -18.70 -7.17 -1.63
CA LYS A 12 -19.10 -8.42 -2.27
C LYS A 12 -19.15 -8.23 -3.79
N ILE A 13 -18.40 -9.02 -4.53
CA ILE A 13 -18.24 -8.89 -5.99
C ILE A 13 -19.53 -9.14 -6.78
N HIS A 14 -20.44 -9.94 -6.24
CA HIS A 14 -21.70 -10.30 -6.91
C HIS A 14 -22.86 -9.39 -6.54
N ARG A 15 -22.61 -8.30 -5.83
CA ARG A 15 -23.62 -7.37 -5.38
C ARG A 15 -23.45 -6.00 -6.02
N ASN A 16 -24.57 -5.36 -6.35
CA ASN A 16 -24.60 -3.97 -6.77
C ASN A 16 -24.83 -3.06 -5.57
N TYR A 17 -24.21 -1.92 -5.57
CA TYR A 17 -24.30 -0.95 -4.48
C TYR A 17 -24.73 0.42 -4.99
N THR A 18 -25.56 1.10 -4.21
CA THR A 18 -25.80 2.54 -4.41
C THR A 18 -24.70 3.36 -3.74
N ILE A 19 -24.64 4.64 -4.04
CA ILE A 19 -23.66 5.55 -3.41
C ILE A 19 -23.79 5.51 -1.89
N SER A 20 -25.03 5.54 -1.38
CA SER A 20 -25.29 5.48 0.06
C SER A 20 -24.82 4.18 0.70
N GLU A 21 -25.06 3.05 0.04
CA GLU A 21 -24.64 1.72 0.52
C GLU A 21 -23.12 1.59 0.56
N VAL A 22 -22.42 2.08 -0.45
CA VAL A 22 -20.95 2.09 -0.48
C VAL A 22 -20.41 2.95 0.66
N ALA A 23 -20.98 4.13 0.86
CA ALA A 23 -20.59 5.03 1.93
C ALA A 23 -20.72 4.39 3.32
N GLN A 24 -21.84 3.72 3.57
CA GLN A 24 -22.07 2.99 4.84
C GLN A 24 -21.15 1.78 4.99
N LEU A 25 -20.98 0.99 3.94
CA LEU A 25 -20.17 -0.23 3.97
C LEU A 25 -18.69 0.08 4.30
N LEU A 26 -18.15 1.10 3.68
CA LEU A 26 -16.74 1.47 3.82
C LEU A 26 -16.51 2.51 4.93
N GLY A 27 -17.55 3.06 5.52
CA GLY A 27 -17.44 4.08 6.56
C GLY A 27 -16.90 5.41 6.04
N VAL A 28 -17.22 5.79 4.81
CA VAL A 28 -16.83 7.06 4.18
C VAL A 28 -18.04 7.93 3.90
N HIS A 29 -17.82 9.20 3.62
CA HIS A 29 -18.90 10.12 3.27
C HIS A 29 -19.34 9.90 1.82
N LYS A 30 -20.63 10.17 1.52
CA LYS A 30 -21.19 10.08 0.16
C LYS A 30 -20.41 10.91 -0.86
N ASN A 31 -19.94 12.07 -0.48
CA ASN A 31 -19.13 12.94 -1.35
C ASN A 31 -17.83 12.28 -1.78
N THR A 32 -17.22 11.47 -0.91
CA THR A 32 -16.01 10.70 -1.24
C THR A 32 -16.30 9.70 -2.36
N VAL A 33 -17.43 9.00 -2.28
CA VAL A 33 -17.86 8.04 -3.32
C VAL A 33 -18.17 8.78 -4.63
N GLN A 34 -18.83 9.92 -4.59
CA GLN A 34 -19.07 10.75 -5.77
C GLN A 34 -17.78 11.22 -6.42
N HIS A 35 -16.79 11.59 -5.61
CA HIS A 35 -15.45 11.93 -6.11
C HIS A 35 -14.77 10.77 -6.81
N TRP A 36 -14.92 9.56 -6.29
CA TRP A 36 -14.39 8.36 -6.95
C TRP A 36 -15.05 8.12 -8.31
N LEU A 37 -16.36 8.34 -8.41
CA LEU A 37 -17.08 8.23 -9.69
C LEU A 37 -16.54 9.20 -10.73
N LYS A 38 -16.24 10.43 -10.32
CA LYS A 38 -15.61 11.43 -11.19
C LYS A 38 -14.18 11.08 -11.56
N SER A 39 -13.48 10.36 -10.69
CA SER A 39 -12.07 9.94 -10.89
C SER A 39 -11.92 8.70 -11.76
N GLY A 40 -13.00 8.06 -12.18
CA GLY A 40 -12.96 6.91 -13.07
C GLY A 40 -13.51 5.60 -12.51
N LEU A 41 -14.18 5.62 -11.36
CA LEU A 41 -14.89 4.44 -10.86
C LEU A 41 -16.03 4.06 -11.82
N PRO A 42 -16.03 2.85 -12.42
CA PRO A 42 -17.12 2.43 -13.29
C PRO A 42 -18.46 2.38 -12.56
N HIS A 43 -19.52 2.80 -13.20
CA HIS A 43 -20.87 2.79 -12.65
C HIS A 43 -21.89 2.57 -13.76
N ILE A 44 -23.09 2.16 -13.36
CA ILE A 44 -24.22 1.92 -14.26
C ILE A 44 -25.40 2.77 -13.80
N GLY A 45 -26.20 3.21 -14.72
CA GLY A 45 -27.45 3.90 -14.41
C GLY A 45 -27.33 5.41 -14.38
N GLU A 46 -27.29 6.03 -15.53
CA GLU A 46 -27.52 7.45 -15.63
C GLU A 46 -28.94 7.70 -16.22
N PRO A 47 -29.68 8.67 -15.70
CA PRO A 47 -29.26 9.63 -14.68
C PRO A 47 -29.27 9.09 -13.23
N ARG A 48 -30.27 8.49 -12.73
CA ARG A 48 -30.35 7.99 -11.35
C ARG A 48 -31.38 6.87 -11.23
N PRO A 49 -31.21 5.88 -10.36
CA PRO A 49 -30.12 5.68 -9.38
C PRO A 49 -28.83 5.19 -10.02
N ILE A 50 -27.69 5.69 -9.52
CA ILE A 50 -26.37 5.22 -9.92
C ILE A 50 -26.06 3.92 -9.16
N LEU A 51 -25.77 2.87 -9.90
CA LEU A 51 -25.37 1.57 -9.34
C LEU A 51 -23.90 1.30 -9.60
N ILE A 52 -23.22 0.84 -8.58
CA ILE A 52 -21.79 0.48 -8.64
C ILE A 52 -21.71 -1.03 -8.49
N LEU A 53 -21.10 -1.71 -9.47
CA LEU A 53 -20.85 -3.13 -9.36
C LEU A 53 -19.79 -3.40 -8.28
N GLY A 54 -20.04 -4.39 -7.42
CA GLY A 54 -19.10 -4.76 -6.36
C GLY A 54 -17.72 -5.15 -6.90
N GLN A 55 -17.68 -5.83 -8.04
CA GLN A 55 -16.43 -6.17 -8.73
C GLN A 55 -15.63 -4.93 -9.09
N ASP A 56 -16.27 -3.98 -9.76
CA ASP A 56 -15.63 -2.73 -10.20
C ASP A 56 -15.16 -1.88 -9.02
N LEU A 57 -15.97 -1.80 -7.96
CA LEU A 57 -15.60 -1.09 -6.74
C LEU A 57 -14.38 -1.71 -6.08
N LYS A 58 -14.35 -3.02 -5.98
CA LYS A 58 -13.22 -3.75 -5.40
C LYS A 58 -11.93 -3.56 -6.20
N ASP A 59 -12.02 -3.66 -7.53
CA ASP A 59 -10.89 -3.46 -8.43
C ASP A 59 -10.37 -2.02 -8.34
N TYR A 60 -11.26 -1.04 -8.33
CA TYR A 60 -10.89 0.37 -8.16
C TYR A 60 -10.15 0.64 -6.84
N LEU A 61 -10.65 0.08 -5.73
CA LEU A 61 -10.01 0.26 -4.42
C LEU A 61 -8.64 -0.41 -4.36
N ASN A 62 -8.50 -1.59 -4.96
CA ASN A 62 -7.22 -2.30 -5.04
C ASN A 62 -6.21 -1.55 -5.91
N ASP A 63 -6.62 -1.05 -7.09
CA ASP A 63 -5.77 -0.25 -7.96
C ASP A 63 -5.30 1.03 -7.27
N ARG A 64 -6.20 1.72 -6.61
CA ARG A 64 -5.88 2.92 -5.84
C ARG A 64 -4.86 2.62 -4.73
N ARG A 65 -5.02 1.49 -4.06
CA ARG A 65 -4.09 1.05 -3.02
C ARG A 65 -2.70 0.72 -3.60
N GLN A 66 -2.67 0.06 -4.76
CA GLN A 66 -1.41 -0.27 -5.44
C GLN A 66 -0.69 0.98 -5.93
N LYS A 67 -1.40 1.92 -6.54
CA LYS A 67 -0.84 3.20 -6.98
C LYS A 67 -0.27 4.04 -5.83
N ALA A 68 -0.86 3.94 -4.65
CA ALA A 68 -0.37 4.63 -3.46
C ALA A 68 0.86 3.95 -2.83
N ARG A 69 1.15 2.71 -3.19
CA ARG A 69 2.34 2.02 -2.72
C ARG A 69 3.57 2.53 -3.45
N LYS A 70 4.58 2.90 -2.69
CA LYS A 70 5.91 3.17 -3.24
C LYS A 70 6.69 1.87 -3.24
N PRO A 71 7.10 1.35 -4.42
CA PRO A 71 7.92 0.15 -4.46
C PRO A 71 9.27 0.41 -3.82
N CYS A 72 9.78 -0.56 -3.07
CA CYS A 72 11.09 -0.49 -2.46
C CYS A 72 12.03 -1.45 -3.21
N PRO A 73 12.93 -0.94 -4.07
CA PRO A 73 13.87 -1.78 -4.81
C PRO A 73 14.82 -2.56 -3.90
N ILE A 74 15.44 -3.59 -4.47
CA ILE A 74 16.48 -4.35 -3.77
C ILE A 74 17.68 -3.43 -3.50
N GLY A 75 18.23 -3.50 -2.30
CA GLY A 75 19.32 -2.65 -1.85
C GLY A 75 18.91 -1.39 -1.12
N LEU A 76 17.63 -1.06 -1.15
CA LEU A 76 17.06 0.07 -0.41
C LEU A 76 16.16 -0.42 0.71
N LEU A 77 16.07 0.34 1.78
CA LEU A 77 15.16 0.10 2.88
C LEU A 77 14.17 1.27 2.98
N PHE A 78 12.92 0.97 3.31
CA PHE A 78 11.91 2.01 3.42
C PHE A 78 12.08 2.78 4.73
N CYS A 79 12.28 4.08 4.63
CA CYS A 79 12.34 4.97 5.79
C CYS A 79 10.94 5.51 6.10
N LEU A 80 10.43 5.21 7.30
CA LEU A 80 9.11 5.67 7.73
C LEU A 80 9.07 7.18 7.98
N LYS A 81 10.17 7.77 8.42
CA LYS A 81 10.27 9.23 8.66
C LYS A 81 10.31 10.02 7.35
N CYS A 82 11.14 9.59 6.40
CA CYS A 82 11.23 10.22 5.08
C CYS A 82 10.08 9.79 4.15
N ARG A 83 9.40 8.68 4.45
CA ARG A 83 8.34 8.07 3.64
C ARG A 83 8.77 7.68 2.23
N GLU A 84 10.03 7.33 2.08
CA GLU A 84 10.63 6.94 0.81
C GLU A 84 11.65 5.82 1.01
N PRO A 85 11.93 5.02 -0.03
CA PRO A 85 13.05 4.10 -0.02
C PRO A 85 14.36 4.89 0.09
N ARG A 86 15.22 4.52 1.04
CA ARG A 86 16.51 5.17 1.28
C ARG A 86 17.61 4.16 1.40
N ARG A 87 18.82 4.59 1.13
CA ARG A 87 20.01 3.77 1.32
C ARG A 87 20.39 3.75 2.80
N PRO A 88 20.91 2.62 3.30
CA PRO A 88 21.50 2.61 4.62
C PRO A 88 22.78 3.44 4.63
N ALA A 89 22.99 4.21 5.69
CA ALA A 89 24.18 5.02 5.87
C ALA A 89 25.42 4.12 5.86
N ALA A 90 26.47 4.53 5.13
CA ALA A 90 27.71 3.77 4.94
C ALA A 90 27.50 2.31 4.46
N GLN A 91 26.34 1.99 3.93
CA GLN A 91 25.96 0.63 3.49
C GLN A 91 26.05 -0.43 4.59
N ILE A 92 26.01 0.00 5.83
CA ILE A 92 26.04 -0.91 6.97
C ILE A 92 24.64 -1.47 7.17
N LEU A 93 24.52 -2.78 7.01
CA LEU A 93 23.28 -3.53 7.22
C LEU A 93 23.54 -4.64 8.22
N ASP A 94 22.74 -4.65 9.29
CA ASP A 94 22.73 -5.73 10.26
C ASP A 94 21.58 -6.69 9.92
N TYR A 95 21.88 -7.98 9.92
CA TYR A 95 20.89 -9.02 9.74
C TYR A 95 20.49 -9.59 11.11
N VAL A 96 19.24 -9.40 11.48
CA VAL A 96 18.67 -9.96 12.71
C VAL A 96 17.75 -11.11 12.35
N ARG A 97 18.16 -12.32 12.67
CA ARG A 97 17.39 -13.52 12.39
C ARG A 97 16.12 -13.55 13.25
N ILE A 98 14.98 -13.84 12.61
CA ILE A 98 13.70 -14.02 13.29
C ILE A 98 13.25 -15.48 13.22
N THR A 99 13.34 -16.08 12.02
CA THR A 99 13.02 -17.48 11.79
C THR A 99 14.19 -18.20 11.10
N LEU A 100 14.04 -19.50 10.89
CA LEU A 100 15.08 -20.29 10.19
C LEU A 100 15.34 -19.79 8.76
N SER A 101 14.32 -19.23 8.11
CA SER A 101 14.37 -18.81 6.70
C SER A 101 14.27 -17.30 6.48
N SER A 102 14.01 -16.51 7.52
CA SER A 102 13.81 -15.07 7.38
C SER A 102 14.34 -14.28 8.55
N GLY A 103 14.64 -13.02 8.30
CA GLY A 103 15.09 -12.08 9.31
C GLY A 103 14.85 -10.65 8.86
N ASN A 104 15.23 -9.71 9.71
CA ASN A 104 15.17 -8.29 9.41
C ASN A 104 16.53 -7.74 9.06
N LEU A 105 16.61 -7.01 7.96
CA LEU A 105 17.73 -6.10 7.72
C LEU A 105 17.49 -4.83 8.49
N ARG A 106 18.48 -4.38 9.22
CA ARG A 106 18.46 -3.13 9.98
C ARG A 106 19.58 -2.23 9.50
N GLY A 107 19.26 -1.00 9.26
CA GLY A 107 20.22 0.03 8.89
C GLY A 107 19.82 1.38 9.44
N ILE A 108 20.61 2.39 9.13
CA ILE A 108 20.33 3.77 9.51
C ILE A 108 20.11 4.57 8.23
N CYS A 109 19.06 5.37 8.19
CA CYS A 109 18.79 6.22 7.04
C CYS A 109 19.93 7.25 6.85
N GLU A 110 20.43 7.38 5.64
CA GLU A 110 21.52 8.34 5.34
C GLU A 110 21.14 9.81 5.49
N ILE A 111 19.83 10.10 5.52
CA ILE A 111 19.33 11.48 5.55
C ILE A 111 18.85 11.88 6.94
N CYS A 112 17.96 11.08 7.53
CA CYS A 112 17.33 11.41 8.82
C CYS A 112 17.93 10.66 10.01
N GLU A 113 18.91 9.78 9.76
CA GLU A 113 19.61 8.99 10.78
C GLU A 113 18.69 8.09 11.64
N THR A 114 17.49 7.83 11.16
CA THR A 114 16.52 6.95 11.83
C THR A 114 16.77 5.50 11.46
N PHE A 115 16.59 4.58 12.39
CA PHE A 115 16.66 3.15 12.10
C PHE A 115 15.61 2.74 11.08
N ILE A 116 16.03 2.03 10.05
CA ILE A 116 15.18 1.50 9.00
C ILE A 116 15.31 -0.01 8.95
N TYR A 117 14.17 -0.68 8.66
CA TYR A 117 14.07 -2.13 8.71
C TYR A 117 13.44 -2.65 7.43
N ARG A 118 13.86 -3.84 7.03
CA ARG A 118 13.21 -4.57 5.96
C ARG A 118 13.26 -6.07 6.25
N ARG A 119 12.11 -6.72 6.17
CA ARG A 119 12.04 -8.17 6.30
C ARG A 119 12.47 -8.82 4.99
N VAL A 120 13.41 -9.75 5.08
CA VAL A 120 13.96 -10.48 3.94
C VAL A 120 14.05 -11.96 4.23
N HIS A 121 13.95 -12.78 3.20
CA HIS A 121 14.29 -14.19 3.29
C HIS A 121 15.80 -14.37 3.20
N LEU A 122 16.30 -15.44 3.80
CA LEU A 122 17.73 -15.75 3.80
C LEU A 122 18.32 -15.80 2.38
N ASN A 123 17.53 -16.31 1.41
CA ASN A 123 17.92 -16.36 0.02
C ASN A 123 18.14 -14.98 -0.62
N GLN A 124 17.44 -13.97 -0.11
CA GLN A 124 17.50 -12.60 -0.62
C GLN A 124 18.58 -11.76 0.07
N TYR A 125 19.07 -12.21 1.21
CA TYR A 125 20.08 -11.46 1.97
C TYR A 125 21.33 -11.19 1.15
N GLY A 126 21.82 -12.18 0.41
CA GLY A 126 22.99 -12.02 -0.47
C GLY A 126 22.81 -10.96 -1.54
N LEU A 127 21.57 -10.76 -2.05
CA LEU A 127 21.27 -9.74 -3.04
C LEU A 127 21.45 -8.32 -2.51
N TYR A 128 21.20 -8.12 -1.21
CA TYR A 128 21.39 -6.80 -0.57
C TYR A 128 22.87 -6.47 -0.36
N LEU A 129 23.69 -7.48 -0.11
CA LEU A 129 25.13 -7.30 0.04
C LEU A 129 25.81 -7.04 -1.31
N LEU A 130 25.29 -7.61 -2.37
CA LEU A 130 25.86 -7.52 -3.72
C LEU A 130 25.21 -6.43 -4.56
N ALA A 131 24.16 -5.75 -4.08
CA ALA A 131 23.48 -4.70 -4.81
C ALA A 131 24.44 -3.57 -5.16
N PRO A 132 24.60 -3.23 -6.44
CA PRO A 132 25.52 -2.17 -6.83
C PRO A 132 25.05 -0.83 -6.27
N VAL A 133 26.01 -0.09 -5.77
CA VAL A 133 25.80 1.26 -5.27
C VAL A 133 25.55 2.17 -6.46
N LYS A 134 24.34 2.65 -6.62
CA LYS A 134 24.04 3.69 -7.58
C LYS A 134 23.62 4.95 -6.87
#